data_12bd1d15572e9b1104a7190ba0df914a
#
_entry.id   12bd1d15572e9b1104a7190ba0df914a
#
_cell.length_a   1.000
_cell.length_b   1.000
_cell.length_c   1.000
_cell.angle_alpha   90.00
_cell.angle_beta   90.00
_cell.angle_gamma   90.00
#
_symmetry.space_group_name_H-M   'P 1'
#
loop_
_entity.id
_entity.type
_entity.pdbx_description
1 polymer ?
#
loop_
_entity_poly.entity_id
_entity_poly.type
_entity_poly.pdbx_seq_one_letter_code
_entity_poly.pdbx_strand_id
1 'polypeptide(L)'
;MSELKRTILYQAHLDAGATMVDFGGWDMPIQYPEGIIAEHLYCRRHCGIFDVSHMGRIDVEGPDQVAFLQHVLSSNVLALDLNQAQYCIIPDANGYAIDDAYLYRFEEGKYFLVINAGNIDKDWAHLMNEAKNFDVKLTNVSDKYAAIAVQGPESKKILMTLSGGRQLTPENVKNALNS
;
A
#
# COMPACT_ATOMS: atom_id res chain seq x y z
N MET A 1 27.85 4.61 -4.25
CA MET A 1 26.43 4.92 -4.02
C MET A 1 25.67 3.70 -4.52
N SER A 2 24.79 3.12 -3.69
CA SER A 2 23.92 2.03 -4.15
C SER A 2 22.97 2.57 -5.25
N GLU A 3 22.70 1.76 -6.25
CA GLU A 3 21.72 2.09 -7.28
C GLU A 3 20.34 2.21 -6.61
N LEU A 4 19.59 3.29 -6.94
CA LEU A 4 18.25 3.50 -6.40
C LEU A 4 17.28 2.45 -6.98
N LYS A 5 16.38 1.95 -6.15
CA LYS A 5 15.29 1.06 -6.59
C LYS A 5 14.33 1.87 -7.49
N ARG A 6 13.66 1.18 -8.42
CA ARG A 6 12.70 1.78 -9.34
C ARG A 6 11.37 1.05 -9.32
N THR A 7 10.28 1.79 -9.41
CA THR A 7 8.96 1.19 -9.57
C THR A 7 8.76 0.73 -11.02
N ILE A 8 7.74 -0.08 -11.26
CA ILE A 8 7.36 -0.47 -12.63
C ILE A 8 6.90 0.72 -13.49
N LEU A 9 6.51 1.83 -12.85
CA LEU A 9 6.04 3.05 -13.52
C LEU A 9 7.17 4.07 -13.76
N TYR A 10 8.41 3.73 -13.42
CA TYR A 10 9.56 4.64 -13.54
C TYR A 10 9.66 5.30 -14.93
N GLN A 11 9.58 4.51 -16.00
CA GLN A 11 9.67 5.05 -17.36
C GLN A 11 8.50 6.00 -17.68
N ALA A 12 7.29 5.69 -17.22
CA ALA A 12 6.14 6.56 -17.40
C ALA A 12 6.31 7.93 -16.72
N HIS A 13 7.00 7.98 -15.58
CA HIS A 13 7.35 9.24 -14.92
C HIS A 13 8.32 10.07 -15.78
N LEU A 14 9.36 9.43 -16.32
CA LEU A 14 10.31 10.11 -17.20
C LEU A 14 9.64 10.65 -18.47
N ASP A 15 8.79 9.84 -19.11
CA ASP A 15 8.05 10.20 -20.33
C ASP A 15 7.10 11.37 -20.08
N ALA A 16 6.58 11.49 -18.84
CA ALA A 16 5.75 12.62 -18.41
C ALA A 16 6.57 13.84 -17.97
N GLY A 17 7.90 13.81 -18.08
CA GLY A 17 8.78 14.91 -17.73
C GLY A 17 8.99 15.13 -16.24
N ALA A 18 8.83 14.10 -15.44
CA ALA A 18 9.01 14.17 -13.99
C ALA A 18 10.47 14.50 -13.59
N THR A 19 10.64 15.30 -12.56
CA THR A 19 11.90 15.46 -11.83
C THR A 19 12.01 14.35 -10.81
N MET A 20 12.99 13.46 -10.99
CA MET A 20 13.22 12.30 -10.12
C MET A 20 14.17 12.65 -8.98
N VAL A 21 13.91 12.07 -7.80
CA VAL A 21 14.74 12.26 -6.59
C VAL A 21 14.87 10.95 -5.81
N ASP A 22 15.91 10.85 -4.98
CA ASP A 22 16.02 9.78 -3.98
C ASP A 22 14.97 9.99 -2.89
N PHE A 23 14.02 9.06 -2.83
CA PHE A 23 12.99 9.00 -1.82
C PHE A 23 13.10 7.69 -1.04
N GLY A 24 13.89 7.72 0.03
CA GLY A 24 14.11 6.54 0.88
C GLY A 24 14.70 5.35 0.15
N GLY A 25 15.65 5.58 -0.77
CA GLY A 25 16.33 4.56 -1.58
C GLY A 25 15.59 4.20 -2.88
N TRP A 26 14.52 4.90 -3.20
CA TRP A 26 13.77 4.76 -4.45
C TRP A 26 13.91 5.99 -5.32
N ASP A 27 14.03 5.80 -6.63
CA ASP A 27 14.05 6.85 -7.65
C ASP A 27 12.59 7.24 -7.97
N MET A 28 12.10 8.31 -7.33
CA MET A 28 10.67 8.68 -7.36
C MET A 28 10.46 10.09 -7.88
N PRO A 29 9.31 10.37 -8.52
CA PRO A 29 8.98 11.70 -9.01
C PRO A 29 8.63 12.64 -7.86
N ILE A 30 9.30 13.81 -7.80
CA ILE A 30 8.96 14.86 -6.83
C ILE A 30 7.98 15.89 -7.42
N GLN A 31 8.04 16.12 -8.74
CA GLN A 31 7.15 17.01 -9.49
C GLN A 31 7.19 16.72 -10.97
N TYR A 32 6.19 17.23 -11.67
CA TYR A 32 6.11 17.29 -13.12
C TYR A 32 6.27 18.74 -13.64
N PRO A 33 6.20 19.00 -14.97
CA PRO A 33 6.52 20.33 -15.51
C PRO A 33 5.73 21.51 -14.92
N GLU A 34 4.48 21.31 -14.50
CA GLU A 34 3.65 22.34 -13.89
C GLU A 34 4.10 22.73 -12.48
N GLY A 35 4.86 21.86 -11.82
CA GLY A 35 5.42 22.05 -10.49
C GLY A 35 4.48 21.71 -9.33
N ILE A 36 5.08 21.47 -8.17
CA ILE A 36 4.43 20.94 -6.95
C ILE A 36 3.18 21.71 -6.55
N ILE A 37 3.21 23.06 -6.61
CA ILE A 37 2.08 23.88 -6.17
C ILE A 37 0.87 23.69 -7.09
N ALA A 38 1.11 23.70 -8.40
CA ALA A 38 0.03 23.53 -9.39
C ALA A 38 -0.58 22.12 -9.27
N GLU A 39 0.25 21.09 -9.16
CA GLU A 39 -0.19 19.70 -8.98
C GLU A 39 -0.99 19.51 -7.68
N HIS A 40 -0.52 20.08 -6.56
CA HIS A 40 -1.25 20.06 -5.30
C HIS A 40 -2.64 20.71 -5.43
N LEU A 41 -2.70 21.92 -5.99
CA LEU A 41 -3.96 22.65 -6.15
C LEU A 41 -4.91 21.95 -7.12
N TYR A 42 -4.37 21.28 -8.16
CA TYR A 42 -5.16 20.49 -9.09
C TYR A 42 -5.78 19.28 -8.37
N CYS A 43 -4.98 18.51 -7.63
CA CYS A 43 -5.47 17.37 -6.84
C CYS A 43 -6.56 17.79 -5.83
N ARG A 44 -6.40 18.96 -5.18
CA ARG A 44 -7.40 19.48 -4.23
C ARG A 44 -8.74 19.85 -4.87
N ARG A 45 -8.76 20.17 -6.15
CA ARG A 45 -9.96 20.62 -6.90
C ARG A 45 -10.54 19.56 -7.82
N HIS A 46 -9.70 18.64 -8.29
CA HIS A 46 -10.02 17.65 -9.32
C HIS A 46 -9.62 16.24 -8.88
N CYS A 47 -8.62 15.66 -9.56
CA CYS A 47 -8.13 14.32 -9.26
C CYS A 47 -6.62 14.25 -9.58
N GLY A 48 -5.84 13.64 -8.69
CA GLY A 48 -4.45 13.28 -8.90
C GLY A 48 -4.26 11.76 -8.78
N ILE A 49 -3.28 11.24 -9.50
CA ILE A 49 -2.80 9.88 -9.36
C ILE A 49 -1.37 9.89 -8.83
N PHE A 50 -1.06 8.97 -7.91
CA PHE A 50 0.24 8.88 -7.26
C PHE A 50 0.74 7.45 -7.34
N ASP A 51 1.96 7.26 -7.83
CA ASP A 51 2.64 5.97 -7.75
C ASP A 51 3.05 5.69 -6.31
N VAL A 52 2.46 4.65 -5.72
CA VAL A 52 2.80 4.15 -4.39
C VAL A 52 3.33 2.72 -4.45
N SER A 53 3.82 2.29 -5.64
CA SER A 53 4.34 0.94 -5.87
C SER A 53 5.62 0.65 -5.10
N HIS A 54 6.30 1.67 -4.59
CA HIS A 54 7.47 1.54 -3.73
C HIS A 54 7.14 1.02 -2.31
N MET A 55 5.89 1.12 -1.85
CA MET A 55 5.49 0.61 -0.54
C MET A 55 5.53 -0.92 -0.48
N GLY A 56 5.86 -1.48 0.67
CA GLY A 56 5.81 -2.92 0.89
C GLY A 56 4.38 -3.45 1.00
N ARG A 57 4.12 -4.62 0.42
CA ARG A 57 2.81 -5.28 0.43
C ARG A 57 2.97 -6.73 0.82
N ILE A 58 2.26 -7.14 1.86
CA ILE A 58 2.39 -8.47 2.47
C ILE A 58 1.01 -9.10 2.58
N ASP A 59 0.86 -10.27 1.97
CA ASP A 59 -0.27 -11.16 2.21
C ASP A 59 -0.04 -11.93 3.52
N VAL A 60 -1.08 -12.00 4.37
CA VAL A 60 -1.09 -12.73 5.63
C VAL A 60 -2.23 -13.73 5.62
N GLU A 61 -1.90 -15.02 5.66
CA GLU A 61 -2.85 -16.13 5.54
C GLU A 61 -2.51 -17.23 6.56
N GLY A 62 -3.47 -18.03 6.93
CA GLY A 62 -3.26 -19.19 7.82
C GLY A 62 -4.21 -19.23 9.02
N PRO A 63 -4.27 -20.37 9.72
CA PRO A 63 -5.18 -20.53 10.86
C PRO A 63 -4.99 -19.49 11.95
N ASP A 64 -3.74 -19.10 12.22
CA ASP A 64 -3.39 -18.16 13.29
C ASP A 64 -3.25 -16.70 12.82
N GLN A 65 -3.67 -16.35 11.57
CA GLN A 65 -3.49 -15.02 11.00
C GLN A 65 -4.03 -13.89 11.89
N VAL A 66 -5.20 -14.08 12.52
CA VAL A 66 -5.79 -13.07 13.42
C VAL A 66 -4.99 -12.97 14.72
N ALA A 67 -4.61 -14.10 15.32
CA ALA A 67 -3.80 -14.11 16.54
C ALA A 67 -2.42 -13.49 16.31
N PHE A 68 -1.78 -13.80 15.18
CA PHE A 68 -0.53 -13.21 14.76
C PHE A 68 -0.64 -11.69 14.57
N LEU A 69 -1.62 -11.22 13.77
CA LEU A 69 -1.80 -9.79 13.53
C LEU A 69 -2.16 -9.03 14.79
N GLN A 70 -2.96 -9.63 15.70
CA GLN A 70 -3.28 -9.06 17.01
C GLN A 70 -2.05 -8.97 17.93
N HIS A 71 -1.05 -9.84 17.75
CA HIS A 71 0.21 -9.81 18.46
C HIS A 71 1.17 -8.75 17.95
N VAL A 72 1.28 -8.56 16.61
CA VAL A 72 2.28 -7.68 15.99
C VAL A 72 1.77 -6.28 15.66
N LEU A 73 0.48 -6.00 15.84
CA LEU A 73 -0.11 -4.70 15.54
C LEU A 73 -0.80 -4.10 16.77
N SER A 74 -0.77 -2.77 16.86
CA SER A 74 -1.40 -2.04 17.98
C SER A 74 -2.93 -1.98 17.91
N SER A 75 -3.52 -2.25 16.75
CA SER A 75 -4.96 -2.10 16.51
C SER A 75 -5.73 -3.40 16.79
N ASN A 76 -7.02 -3.26 17.13
CA ASN A 76 -7.89 -4.43 17.28
C ASN A 76 -8.27 -5.01 15.92
N VAL A 77 -7.58 -6.07 15.51
CA VAL A 77 -7.77 -6.77 14.23
C VAL A 77 -9.17 -7.42 14.14
N LEU A 78 -9.73 -7.86 15.27
CA LEU A 78 -11.07 -8.47 15.34
C LEU A 78 -12.19 -7.48 14.98
N ALA A 79 -11.94 -6.18 15.11
CA ALA A 79 -12.91 -5.16 14.75
C ALA A 79 -12.89 -4.79 13.26
N LEU A 80 -11.99 -5.40 12.47
CA LEU A 80 -11.86 -5.11 11.04
C LEU A 80 -12.78 -6.04 10.24
N ASP A 81 -13.86 -5.47 9.70
CA ASP A 81 -14.78 -6.19 8.83
C ASP A 81 -14.24 -6.34 7.39
N LEU A 82 -14.90 -7.18 6.60
CA LEU A 82 -14.60 -7.32 5.17
C LEU A 82 -14.72 -5.97 4.45
N ASN A 83 -13.77 -5.73 3.55
CA ASN A 83 -13.65 -4.51 2.74
C ASN A 83 -13.35 -3.25 3.57
N GLN A 84 -12.81 -3.43 4.75
CA GLN A 84 -12.32 -2.34 5.57
C GLN A 84 -10.79 -2.33 5.63
N ALA A 85 -10.28 -1.19 6.07
CA ALA A 85 -8.87 -0.99 6.37
C ALA A 85 -8.74 -0.24 7.70
N GLN A 86 -7.64 -0.48 8.40
CA GLN A 86 -7.29 0.27 9.60
C GLN A 86 -5.82 0.65 9.60
N TYR A 87 -5.54 1.84 10.08
CA TYR A 87 -4.20 2.29 10.40
C TYR A 87 -3.73 1.62 11.69
N CYS A 88 -2.48 1.19 11.74
CA CYS A 88 -1.91 0.51 12.89
C CYS A 88 -0.43 0.85 13.05
N ILE A 89 0.10 0.62 14.25
CA ILE A 89 1.52 0.68 14.55
C ILE A 89 2.03 -0.75 14.67
N ILE A 90 3.25 -0.99 14.20
CA ILE A 90 4.03 -2.21 14.44
C ILE A 90 4.94 -1.90 15.65
N PRO A 91 4.63 -2.38 16.86
CA PRO A 91 5.45 -2.15 18.05
C PRO A 91 6.56 -3.20 18.19
N ASP A 92 7.62 -2.83 18.91
CA ASP A 92 8.58 -3.79 19.45
C ASP A 92 8.08 -4.38 20.79
N ALA A 93 8.87 -5.30 21.37
CA ALA A 93 8.55 -5.95 22.64
C ALA A 93 8.49 -4.98 23.85
N ASN A 94 9.02 -3.78 23.73
CA ASN A 94 8.99 -2.74 24.76
C ASN A 94 7.85 -1.72 24.52
N GLY A 95 7.10 -1.88 23.43
CA GLY A 95 6.02 -0.98 23.05
C GLY A 95 6.47 0.25 22.25
N TYR A 96 7.73 0.33 21.82
CA TYR A 96 8.18 1.40 20.92
C TYR A 96 7.76 1.08 19.48
N ALA A 97 7.40 2.10 18.73
CA ALA A 97 7.04 1.96 17.32
C ALA A 97 8.27 1.56 16.49
N ILE A 98 8.18 0.42 15.81
CA ILE A 98 9.10 0.02 14.74
C ILE A 98 8.74 0.80 13.48
N ASP A 99 7.45 0.77 13.11
CA ASP A 99 6.87 1.50 11.98
C ASP A 99 5.35 1.63 12.14
N ASP A 100 4.72 2.32 11.18
CA ASP A 100 3.28 2.33 10.99
C ASP A 100 2.89 1.55 9.72
N ALA A 101 1.66 1.09 9.68
CA ALA A 101 1.16 0.29 8.57
C ALA A 101 -0.35 0.48 8.35
N TYR A 102 -0.82 0.04 7.18
CA TYR A 102 -2.24 -0.11 6.89
C TYR A 102 -2.59 -1.57 6.72
N LEU A 103 -3.55 -2.07 7.53
CA LEU A 103 -4.08 -3.41 7.42
C LEU A 103 -5.42 -3.39 6.69
N TYR A 104 -5.55 -4.21 5.65
CA TYR A 104 -6.76 -4.38 4.86
C TYR A 104 -7.30 -5.80 5.00
N ARG A 105 -8.63 -5.94 4.95
CA ARG A 105 -9.32 -7.22 4.88
C ARG A 105 -10.25 -7.23 3.67
N PHE A 106 -9.75 -7.66 2.51
CA PHE A 106 -10.51 -7.70 1.26
C PHE A 106 -11.34 -8.97 1.09
N GLU A 107 -10.90 -10.07 1.73
CA GLU A 107 -11.52 -11.38 1.61
C GLU A 107 -11.41 -12.20 2.90
N GLU A 108 -12.28 -13.20 3.03
CA GLU A 108 -12.21 -14.12 4.15
C GLU A 108 -10.91 -14.93 4.13
N GLY A 109 -10.35 -15.14 5.32
CA GLY A 109 -9.15 -15.96 5.48
C GLY A 109 -7.86 -15.31 5.01
N LYS A 110 -7.89 -14.01 4.64
CA LYS A 110 -6.71 -13.30 4.18
C LYS A 110 -6.70 -11.83 4.58
N TYR A 111 -5.55 -11.37 5.04
CA TYR A 111 -5.28 -9.96 5.28
C TYR A 111 -4.17 -9.47 4.35
N PHE A 112 -4.18 -8.17 4.11
CA PHE A 112 -3.20 -7.50 3.28
C PHE A 112 -2.61 -6.32 4.05
N LEU A 113 -1.30 -6.39 4.32
CA LEU A 113 -0.58 -5.38 5.10
C LEU A 113 0.27 -4.52 4.16
N VAL A 114 0.11 -3.21 4.24
CA VAL A 114 0.92 -2.22 3.52
C VAL A 114 1.85 -1.54 4.51
N ILE A 115 3.15 -1.59 4.23
CA ILE A 115 4.24 -1.06 5.06
C ILE A 115 5.06 -0.02 4.31
N ASN A 116 5.81 0.81 5.04
CA ASN A 116 6.54 1.93 4.47
C ASN A 116 7.77 1.48 3.67
N ALA A 117 7.99 2.14 2.51
CA ALA A 117 9.02 1.78 1.54
C ALA A 117 10.45 1.75 2.10
N GLY A 118 10.81 2.74 2.92
CA GLY A 118 12.14 2.84 3.54
C GLY A 118 12.41 1.80 4.63
N ASN A 119 11.36 1.14 5.13
CA ASN A 119 11.43 0.20 6.25
C ASN A 119 11.12 -1.26 5.86
N ILE A 120 10.86 -1.55 4.58
CA ILE A 120 10.42 -2.88 4.11
C ILE A 120 11.26 -4.00 4.70
N ASP A 121 12.57 -3.90 4.60
CA ASP A 121 13.48 -4.97 5.03
C ASP A 121 13.45 -5.17 6.55
N LYS A 122 13.40 -4.07 7.31
CA LYS A 122 13.31 -4.07 8.77
C LYS A 122 11.98 -4.67 9.26
N ASP A 123 10.88 -4.21 8.68
CA ASP A 123 9.52 -4.64 9.06
C ASP A 123 9.30 -6.09 8.67
N TRP A 124 9.73 -6.48 7.46
CA TRP A 124 9.69 -7.86 7.02
C TRP A 124 10.46 -8.80 7.96
N ALA A 125 11.68 -8.41 8.35
CA ALA A 125 12.49 -9.22 9.27
C ALA A 125 11.82 -9.37 10.64
N HIS A 126 11.24 -8.29 11.18
CA HIS A 126 10.48 -8.32 12.43
C HIS A 126 9.26 -9.24 12.32
N LEU A 127 8.40 -9.05 11.32
CA LEU A 127 7.20 -9.85 11.11
C LEU A 127 7.52 -11.34 10.91
N MET A 128 8.55 -11.66 10.14
CA MET A 128 9.01 -13.04 9.93
C MET A 128 9.57 -13.67 11.21
N ASN A 129 10.18 -12.87 12.09
CA ASN A 129 10.64 -13.38 13.38
C ASN A 129 9.47 -13.73 14.30
N GLU A 130 8.49 -12.86 14.41
CA GLU A 130 7.30 -13.07 15.24
C GLU A 130 6.42 -14.21 14.70
N ALA A 131 6.34 -14.37 13.38
CA ALA A 131 5.56 -15.41 12.70
C ALA A 131 5.99 -16.85 13.07
N LYS A 132 7.20 -17.05 13.58
CA LYS A 132 7.70 -18.39 13.98
C LYS A 132 6.87 -19.08 15.05
N ASN A 133 6.08 -18.31 15.80
CA ASN A 133 5.27 -18.81 16.93
C ASN A 133 3.81 -19.05 16.54
N PHE A 134 3.45 -18.88 15.24
CA PHE A 134 2.08 -18.95 14.75
C PHE A 134 2.00 -19.82 13.48
N ASP A 135 0.88 -20.50 13.28
CA ASP A 135 0.57 -21.16 12.03
C ASP A 135 0.03 -20.14 11.02
N VAL A 136 0.97 -19.33 10.49
CA VAL A 136 0.71 -18.22 9.56
C VAL A 136 1.72 -18.24 8.43
N LYS A 137 1.24 -17.87 7.25
CA LYS A 137 2.08 -17.68 6.06
C LYS A 137 2.10 -16.21 5.69
N LEU A 138 3.29 -15.62 5.68
CA LEU A 138 3.54 -14.30 5.14
C LEU A 138 4.09 -14.42 3.72
N THR A 139 3.55 -13.65 2.79
CA THR A 139 4.05 -13.60 1.41
C THR A 139 4.28 -12.14 1.01
N ASN A 140 5.53 -11.78 0.74
CA ASN A 140 5.82 -10.48 0.16
C ASN A 140 5.37 -10.47 -1.31
N VAL A 141 4.39 -9.60 -1.62
CA VAL A 141 3.80 -9.44 -2.94
C VAL A 141 4.08 -8.07 -3.56
N SER A 142 5.06 -7.34 -3.01
CA SER A 142 5.40 -5.99 -3.45
C SER A 142 5.72 -5.90 -4.94
N ASP A 143 6.38 -6.91 -5.50
CA ASP A 143 6.77 -6.93 -6.91
C ASP A 143 5.70 -7.51 -7.85
N LYS A 144 4.57 -8.00 -7.30
CA LYS A 144 3.51 -8.63 -8.12
C LYS A 144 2.54 -7.62 -8.71
N TYR A 145 2.40 -6.44 -8.09
CA TYR A 145 1.39 -5.46 -8.45
C TYR A 145 1.99 -4.05 -8.43
N ALA A 146 1.58 -3.21 -9.37
CA ALA A 146 1.67 -1.77 -9.21
C ALA A 146 0.61 -1.30 -8.18
N ALA A 147 0.91 -0.24 -7.45
CA ALA A 147 -0.05 0.38 -6.55
C ALA A 147 -0.17 1.88 -6.89
N ILE A 148 -1.39 2.32 -7.14
CA ILE A 148 -1.70 3.70 -7.51
C ILE A 148 -2.73 4.25 -6.52
N ALA A 149 -2.42 5.39 -5.91
CA ALA A 149 -3.38 6.15 -5.13
C ALA A 149 -4.08 7.17 -6.03
N VAL A 150 -5.41 7.09 -6.11
CA VAL A 150 -6.25 8.02 -6.87
C VAL A 150 -6.96 8.93 -5.88
N GLN A 151 -6.60 10.21 -5.88
CA GLN A 151 -6.98 11.15 -4.84
C GLN A 151 -7.68 12.40 -5.43
N GLY A 152 -8.55 13.01 -4.63
CA GLY A 152 -9.24 14.26 -4.97
C GLY A 152 -10.75 14.10 -5.11
N PRO A 153 -11.50 15.22 -5.15
CA PRO A 153 -12.97 15.22 -5.13
C PRO A 153 -13.61 14.51 -6.35
N GLU A 154 -12.90 14.43 -7.47
CA GLU A 154 -13.40 13.78 -8.70
C GLU A 154 -12.94 12.33 -8.85
N SER A 155 -12.13 11.78 -7.93
CA SER A 155 -11.53 10.44 -8.03
C SER A 155 -12.59 9.35 -8.23
N LYS A 156 -13.66 9.37 -7.45
CA LYS A 156 -14.77 8.40 -7.58
C LYS A 156 -15.41 8.46 -8.98
N LYS A 157 -15.68 9.65 -9.51
CA LYS A 157 -16.28 9.84 -10.83
C LYS A 157 -15.40 9.28 -11.95
N ILE A 158 -14.09 9.56 -11.87
CA ILE A 158 -13.12 9.09 -12.87
C ILE A 158 -13.02 7.56 -12.83
N LEU A 159 -12.87 6.97 -11.64
CA LEU A 159 -12.80 5.51 -11.50
C LEU A 159 -14.08 4.82 -11.99
N MET A 160 -15.25 5.39 -11.73
CA MET A 160 -16.52 4.88 -12.27
C MET A 160 -16.57 4.93 -13.80
N THR A 161 -16.00 5.95 -14.42
CA THR A 161 -15.91 6.05 -15.89
C THR A 161 -15.00 4.95 -16.45
N LEU A 162 -13.85 4.72 -15.85
CA LEU A 162 -12.90 3.67 -16.24
C LEU A 162 -13.49 2.26 -16.05
N SER A 163 -14.32 2.06 -15.04
CA SER A 163 -15.01 0.78 -14.80
C SER A 163 -16.21 0.52 -15.73
N GLY A 164 -16.42 1.34 -16.76
CA GLY A 164 -17.55 1.21 -17.68
C GLY A 164 -18.91 1.53 -17.03
N GLY A 165 -18.92 2.40 -16.02
CA GLY A 165 -20.12 2.78 -15.28
C GLY A 165 -20.55 1.78 -14.21
N ARG A 166 -19.77 0.71 -14.00
CA ARG A 166 -20.02 -0.20 -12.88
C ARG A 166 -19.76 0.52 -11.56
N GLN A 167 -20.65 0.28 -10.61
CA GLN A 167 -20.45 0.83 -9.27
C GLN A 167 -19.15 0.29 -8.68
N LEU A 168 -18.28 1.17 -8.17
CA LEU A 168 -17.05 0.76 -7.47
C LEU A 168 -17.43 0.21 -6.09
N THR A 169 -17.95 -1.00 -6.11
CA THR A 169 -18.12 -1.80 -4.89
C THR A 169 -16.89 -2.72 -4.77
N PRO A 170 -16.54 -3.13 -3.55
CA PRO A 170 -15.46 -4.10 -3.34
C PRO A 170 -15.63 -5.37 -4.18
N GLU A 171 -16.86 -5.86 -4.31
CA GLU A 171 -17.19 -7.04 -5.13
C GLU A 171 -16.92 -6.81 -6.62
N ASN A 172 -17.29 -5.65 -7.16
CA ASN A 172 -17.04 -5.33 -8.57
C ASN A 172 -15.56 -5.11 -8.87
N VAL A 173 -14.79 -4.56 -7.92
CA VAL A 173 -13.34 -4.42 -8.04
C VAL A 173 -12.67 -5.80 -8.02
N LYS A 174 -13.07 -6.68 -7.10
CA LYS A 174 -12.57 -8.06 -7.03
C LYS A 174 -12.84 -8.83 -8.33
N ASN A 175 -14.03 -8.72 -8.89
CA ASN A 175 -14.40 -9.38 -10.14
C ASN A 175 -13.61 -8.85 -11.35
N ALA A 176 -13.27 -7.56 -11.38
CA ALA A 176 -12.44 -6.96 -12.42
C ALA A 176 -10.97 -7.39 -12.33
N LEU A 177 -10.47 -7.71 -11.15
CA LEU A 177 -9.10 -8.19 -10.95
C LEU A 177 -8.92 -9.67 -11.29
N ASN A 178 -10.02 -10.45 -11.32
CA ASN A 178 -10.02 -11.89 -11.60
C ASN A 178 -10.44 -12.23 -13.03
N SER A 179 -10.73 -11.24 -13.87
CA SER A 179 -11.07 -11.39 -15.29
C SER A 179 -9.87 -11.07 -16.19
#